data_6b96e26d7489454b27b05be26597953b
#
_entry.id   6b96e26d7489454b27b05be26597953b
#
_cell.length_a   1.000
_cell.length_b   1.000
_cell.length_c   1.000
_cell.angle_alpha   90.00
_cell.angle_beta   90.00
_cell.angle_gamma   90.00
#
_symmetry.space_group_name_H-M   'P 1'
#
loop_
_entity.id
_entity.type
_entity.pdbx_description
1 polymer ?
#
loop_
_entity_poly.entity_id
_entity_poly.type
_entity_poly.pdbx_seq_one_letter_code
_entity_poly.pdbx_strand_id
1 'polypeptide(L)'
;MKVNLGEKLAQIKTHWDPHVVADYNGNDIMVVKFQGTFPFHDHPDTDDFFLVLKGEVLLDIGDETHRLGPGELAVVPAGTRHRPRAEAEAEVLLIEPAGTPNTGDPATAAKKPRL
;
A
#
# COMPACT_ATOMS: atom_id res chain seq x y z
N MET A 1 9.96 17.09 10.11
CA MET A 1 8.85 16.89 11.06
C MET A 1 8.74 15.41 11.43
N LYS A 2 8.18 15.12 12.58
CA LYS A 2 8.08 13.75 13.08
C LYS A 2 6.67 13.23 12.90
N VAL A 3 6.53 11.99 12.41
CA VAL A 3 5.25 11.28 12.29
C VAL A 3 5.35 9.98 13.06
N ASN A 4 4.40 9.71 13.94
CA ASN A 4 4.24 8.42 14.62
C ASN A 4 3.24 7.58 13.82
N LEU A 5 3.72 6.55 13.16
CA LEU A 5 2.88 5.74 12.29
C LEU A 5 1.77 4.99 13.05
N GLY A 6 2.08 4.51 14.26
CA GLY A 6 1.08 3.84 15.09
C GLY A 6 -0.08 4.74 15.48
N GLU A 7 0.22 6.00 15.83
CA GLU A 7 -0.82 6.99 16.14
C GLU A 7 -1.69 7.30 14.92
N LYS A 8 -1.09 7.39 13.73
CA LYS A 8 -1.83 7.62 12.49
C LYS A 8 -2.72 6.43 12.16
N LEU A 9 -2.16 5.22 12.22
CA LEU A 9 -2.91 3.99 11.97
C LEU A 9 -4.09 3.80 12.93
N ALA A 10 -3.93 4.20 14.20
CA ALA A 10 -5.01 4.12 15.17
C ALA A 10 -6.25 4.94 14.80
N GLN A 11 -6.09 5.95 13.94
CA GLN A 11 -7.18 6.78 13.45
C GLN A 11 -7.90 6.19 12.24
N ILE A 12 -7.34 5.15 11.60
CA ILE A 12 -7.89 4.54 10.40
C ILE A 12 -8.81 3.40 10.79
N LYS A 13 -10.08 3.43 10.35
CA LYS A 13 -11.11 2.45 10.66
C LYS A 13 -11.58 1.66 9.44
N THR A 14 -10.99 1.92 8.29
CA THR A 14 -11.35 1.33 6.99
C THR A 14 -10.22 0.47 6.46
N HIS A 15 -10.54 -0.41 5.51
CA HIS A 15 -9.56 -1.22 4.79
C HIS A 15 -9.38 -0.70 3.36
N TRP A 16 -8.20 -0.90 2.79
CA TRP A 16 -7.87 -0.51 1.42
C TRP A 16 -8.05 0.98 1.14
N ASP A 17 -7.85 1.79 2.16
CA ASP A 17 -8.08 3.23 2.13
C ASP A 17 -6.80 3.96 2.59
N PRO A 18 -5.83 4.16 1.68
CA PRO A 18 -4.55 4.77 2.03
C PRO A 18 -4.71 6.22 2.49
N HIS A 19 -3.98 6.58 3.54
CA HIS A 19 -3.96 7.95 4.06
C HIS A 19 -2.54 8.49 3.99
N VAL A 20 -2.39 9.67 3.42
CA VAL A 20 -1.09 10.36 3.34
C VAL A 20 -0.71 10.89 4.71
N VAL A 21 0.47 10.54 5.18
CA VAL A 21 0.99 10.98 6.49
C VAL A 21 2.21 11.89 6.36
N ALA A 22 2.87 11.90 5.23
CA ALA A 22 4.03 12.76 4.96
C ALA A 22 4.32 12.81 3.46
N ASP A 23 5.11 13.78 3.07
CA ASP A 23 5.63 13.93 1.70
C ASP A 23 7.15 13.74 1.74
N TYR A 24 7.68 13.14 0.68
CA TYR A 24 9.12 12.97 0.53
C TYR A 24 9.51 13.05 -0.95
N ASN A 25 10.19 14.14 -1.33
CA ASN A 25 10.68 14.34 -2.71
C ASN A 25 9.61 14.07 -3.79
N GLY A 26 8.42 14.67 -3.63
CA GLY A 26 7.33 14.49 -4.57
C GLY A 26 6.59 13.16 -4.45
N ASN A 27 6.91 12.35 -3.44
CA ASN A 27 6.21 11.11 -3.14
C ASN A 27 5.26 11.29 -1.96
N ASP A 28 4.15 10.57 -2.01
CA ASP A 28 3.27 10.40 -0.87
C ASP A 28 3.75 9.23 -0.03
N ILE A 29 3.97 9.47 1.27
CA ILE A 29 4.16 8.40 2.25
C ILE A 29 2.81 8.16 2.89
N MET A 30 2.31 6.93 2.80
CA MET A 30 0.96 6.57 3.23
C MET A 30 0.98 5.38 4.17
N VAL A 31 -0.04 5.30 5.01
CA VAL A 31 -0.36 4.10 5.77
C VAL A 31 -1.75 3.62 5.41
N VAL A 32 -1.94 2.30 5.48
CA VAL A 32 -3.17 1.65 5.07
C VAL A 32 -3.34 0.35 5.86
N LYS A 33 -4.59 -0.06 6.05
CA LYS A 33 -4.92 -1.37 6.61
C LYS A 33 -5.44 -2.27 5.50
N PHE A 34 -4.91 -3.48 5.44
CA PHE A 34 -5.32 -4.50 4.48
C PHE A 34 -6.08 -5.61 5.22
N GLN A 35 -7.20 -6.02 4.65
CA GLN A 35 -7.87 -7.26 5.00
C GLN A 35 -8.73 -7.71 3.82
N GLY A 36 -8.65 -8.98 3.48
CA GLY A 36 -9.27 -9.50 2.26
C GLY A 36 -8.31 -9.46 1.07
N THR A 37 -8.86 -9.50 -0.14
CA THR A 37 -8.11 -9.60 -1.38
C THR A 37 -8.36 -8.39 -2.26
N PHE A 38 -7.28 -7.71 -2.64
CA PHE A 38 -7.34 -6.59 -3.57
C PHE A 38 -7.39 -7.10 -5.02
N PRO A 39 -8.00 -6.37 -5.96
CA PRO A 39 -7.98 -6.77 -7.36
C PRO A 39 -6.59 -6.80 -7.95
N PHE A 40 -6.34 -7.71 -8.90
CA PHE A 40 -5.13 -7.66 -9.71
C PHE A 40 -5.09 -6.35 -10.49
N HIS A 41 -3.92 -5.73 -10.51
CA HIS A 41 -3.69 -4.45 -11.18
C HIS A 41 -2.21 -4.28 -11.49
N ASP A 42 -1.89 -3.23 -12.23
CA ASP A 42 -0.53 -2.77 -12.43
C ASP A 42 -0.47 -1.24 -12.41
N HIS A 43 0.74 -0.73 -12.24
CA HIS A 43 1.04 0.69 -12.37
C HIS A 43 2.01 0.84 -13.55
N PRO A 44 1.57 1.38 -14.68
CA PRO A 44 2.39 1.35 -15.90
C PRO A 44 3.65 2.20 -15.81
N ASP A 45 3.63 3.26 -15.01
CA ASP A 45 4.67 4.29 -15.01
C ASP A 45 5.53 4.33 -13.74
N THR A 46 5.22 3.52 -12.73
CA THR A 46 5.93 3.55 -11.45
C THR A 46 5.98 2.19 -10.79
N ASP A 47 7.02 1.98 -9.99
CA ASP A 47 7.10 0.81 -9.12
C ASP A 47 6.07 0.91 -7.99
N ASP A 48 5.70 -0.22 -7.41
CA ASP A 48 4.79 -0.28 -6.28
C ASP A 48 5.56 -0.77 -5.04
N PHE A 49 5.47 -0.03 -3.94
CA PHE A 49 6.26 -0.26 -2.73
C PHE A 49 5.34 -0.68 -1.58
N PHE A 50 5.68 -1.79 -0.92
CA PHE A 50 4.97 -2.30 0.26
C PHE A 50 5.97 -2.56 1.38
N LEU A 51 5.72 -1.98 2.56
CA LEU A 51 6.45 -2.33 3.78
C LEU A 51 5.44 -2.74 4.85
N VAL A 52 5.49 -3.98 5.30
CA VAL A 52 4.59 -4.46 6.35
C VAL A 52 5.08 -3.99 7.70
N LEU A 53 4.19 -3.33 8.44
CA LEU A 53 4.45 -2.84 9.80
C LEU A 53 3.90 -3.79 10.84
N LYS A 54 2.74 -4.43 10.58
CA LYS A 54 2.08 -5.36 11.48
C LYS A 54 1.25 -6.35 10.69
N GLY A 55 1.22 -7.59 11.15
CA GLY A 55 0.47 -8.64 10.50
C GLY A 55 1.24 -9.29 9.35
N GLU A 56 0.52 -9.89 8.42
CA GLU A 56 1.08 -10.60 7.29
C GLU A 56 0.35 -10.25 6.00
N VAL A 57 1.11 -9.98 4.95
CA VAL A 57 0.58 -9.71 3.61
C VAL A 57 1.10 -10.77 2.66
N LEU A 58 0.20 -11.32 1.84
CA LEU A 58 0.55 -12.16 0.71
C LEU A 58 0.48 -11.31 -0.55
N LEU A 59 1.56 -11.27 -1.30
CA LEU A 59 1.65 -10.50 -2.53
C LEU A 59 1.76 -11.45 -3.71
N ASP A 60 0.70 -11.53 -4.51
CA ASP A 60 0.65 -12.36 -5.71
C ASP A 60 1.22 -11.57 -6.88
N ILE A 61 2.28 -12.09 -7.50
CA ILE A 61 2.94 -11.50 -8.67
C ILE A 61 3.05 -12.61 -9.72
N GLY A 62 2.26 -12.51 -10.78
CA GLY A 62 2.16 -13.61 -11.74
C GLY A 62 1.73 -14.91 -11.05
N ASP A 63 2.50 -15.97 -11.21
CA ASP A 63 2.24 -17.28 -10.59
C ASP A 63 2.90 -17.45 -9.22
N GLU A 64 3.60 -16.42 -8.73
CA GLU A 64 4.30 -16.46 -7.45
C GLU A 64 3.51 -15.76 -6.37
N THR A 65 3.64 -16.26 -5.14
CA THR A 65 3.10 -15.61 -3.95
C THR A 65 4.26 -15.35 -2.98
N HIS A 66 4.42 -14.10 -2.60
CA HIS A 66 5.44 -13.67 -1.65
C HIS A 66 4.78 -13.33 -0.32
N ARG A 67 5.28 -13.94 0.76
CA ARG A 67 4.80 -13.71 2.11
C ARG A 67 5.64 -12.62 2.76
N LEU A 68 5.00 -11.56 3.23
CA LEU A 68 5.65 -10.43 3.91
C LEU A 68 5.17 -10.35 5.35
N GLY A 69 6.09 -10.40 6.30
CA GLY A 69 5.84 -10.15 7.71
C GLY A 69 6.35 -8.77 8.13
N PRO A 70 6.19 -8.42 9.43
CA PRO A 70 6.62 -7.12 9.93
C PRO A 70 8.10 -6.83 9.66
N GLY A 71 8.39 -5.64 9.14
CA GLY A 71 9.74 -5.23 8.77
C GLY A 71 10.21 -5.72 7.40
N GLU A 72 9.36 -6.48 6.68
CA GLU A 72 9.68 -6.94 5.34
C GLU A 72 9.02 -6.05 4.29
N LEU A 73 9.74 -5.78 3.22
CA LEU A 73 9.25 -4.95 2.13
C LEU A 73 9.35 -5.68 0.79
N ALA A 74 8.51 -5.23 -0.14
CA ALA A 74 8.59 -5.65 -1.53
C ALA A 74 8.47 -4.44 -2.44
N VAL A 75 9.16 -4.49 -3.56
CA VAL A 75 9.00 -3.52 -4.64
C VAL A 75 8.57 -4.28 -5.88
N VAL A 76 7.40 -3.95 -6.39
CA VAL A 76 6.88 -4.52 -7.63
C VAL A 76 7.27 -3.59 -8.77
N PRO A 77 8.03 -4.06 -9.77
CA PRO A 77 8.42 -3.20 -10.89
C PRO A 77 7.22 -2.67 -11.67
N ALA A 78 7.36 -1.46 -12.21
CA ALA A 78 6.36 -0.84 -13.07
C ALA A 78 5.88 -1.82 -14.14
N GLY A 79 4.57 -1.82 -14.41
CA GLY A 79 3.96 -2.66 -15.44
C GLY A 79 3.77 -4.13 -15.06
N THR A 80 4.13 -4.52 -13.84
CA THR A 80 3.98 -5.91 -13.37
C THR A 80 2.64 -6.10 -12.68
N ARG A 81 1.84 -7.02 -13.21
CA ARG A 81 0.52 -7.34 -12.65
C ARG A 81 0.65 -8.04 -11.30
N HIS A 82 -0.05 -7.54 -10.30
CA HIS A 82 0.05 -8.05 -8.93
C HIS A 82 -1.21 -7.72 -8.13
N ARG A 83 -1.32 -8.35 -6.95
CA ARG A 83 -2.34 -7.99 -5.95
C ARG A 83 -1.85 -8.32 -4.54
N PRO A 84 -2.08 -7.44 -3.56
CA PRO A 84 -1.92 -7.79 -2.16
C PRO A 84 -3.20 -8.43 -1.61
N ARG A 85 -3.04 -9.31 -0.61
CA ARG A 85 -4.14 -9.88 0.17
C ARG A 85 -3.68 -10.16 1.59
N ALA A 86 -4.61 -10.14 2.52
CA ALA A 86 -4.33 -10.42 3.93
C ALA A 86 -5.54 -11.13 4.55
N GLU A 87 -5.32 -12.26 5.22
CA GLU A 87 -6.40 -12.99 5.89
C GLU A 87 -6.88 -12.24 7.12
N ALA A 88 -5.95 -11.81 7.97
CA ALA A 88 -6.23 -10.95 9.10
C ALA A 88 -5.76 -9.54 8.79
N GLU A 89 -6.25 -8.55 9.53
CA GLU A 89 -5.88 -7.15 9.32
C GLU A 89 -4.36 -6.98 9.41
N ALA A 90 -3.78 -6.37 8.40
CA ALA A 90 -2.36 -6.00 8.33
C ALA A 90 -2.21 -4.49 8.20
N GLU A 91 -1.13 -3.95 8.76
CA GLU A 91 -0.80 -2.53 8.66
C GLU A 91 0.42 -2.37 7.77
N VAL A 92 0.31 -1.50 6.78
CA VAL A 92 1.28 -1.38 5.69
C VAL A 92 1.63 0.08 5.43
N LEU A 93 2.91 0.33 5.15
CA LEU A 93 3.38 1.62 4.65
C LEU A 93 3.60 1.53 3.16
N LEU A 94 3.07 2.50 2.44
CA LEU A 94 3.22 2.65 0.99
C LEU A 94 3.97 3.95 0.69
N ILE A 95 4.77 3.94 -0.36
CA ILE A 95 5.40 5.15 -0.90
C ILE A 95 5.17 5.13 -2.40
N GLU A 96 4.62 6.21 -2.94
CA GLU A 96 4.44 6.34 -4.38
C GLU A 96 4.44 7.81 -4.81
N PRO A 97 4.75 8.12 -6.08
CA PRO A 97 4.67 9.49 -6.57
C PRO A 97 3.27 10.07 -6.35
N ALA A 98 3.20 11.32 -5.94
CA ALA A 98 1.92 12.01 -5.73
C ALA A 98 1.05 11.92 -6.99
N GLY A 99 -0.24 11.62 -6.81
CA GLY A 99 -1.18 11.47 -7.91
C GLY A 99 -1.27 10.06 -8.52
N THR A 100 -0.51 9.10 -8.03
CA THR A 100 -0.59 7.72 -8.51
C THR A 100 -1.89 7.07 -8.05
N PRO A 101 -2.75 6.56 -8.96
CA PRO A 101 -3.96 5.83 -8.56
C PRO A 101 -3.60 4.47 -7.96
N ASN A 102 -4.13 4.13 -6.78
CA ASN A 102 -3.77 2.89 -6.08
C ASN A 102 -4.18 1.62 -6.82
N THR A 103 -5.14 1.70 -7.73
CA THR A 103 -5.59 0.58 -8.57
C THR A 103 -4.94 0.56 -9.94
N GLY A 104 -4.10 1.55 -10.28
CA GLY A 104 -3.58 1.78 -11.61
C GLY A 104 -4.58 2.48 -12.54
N ASP A 105 -5.82 2.70 -12.10
CA ASP A 105 -6.89 3.33 -12.88
C ASP A 105 -7.53 4.45 -12.07
N PRO A 106 -7.47 5.73 -12.54
CA PRO A 106 -8.07 6.84 -11.81
C PRO A 106 -9.58 6.68 -11.55
N ALA A 107 -10.29 5.95 -12.40
CA ALA A 107 -11.73 5.76 -12.26
C ALA A 107 -12.11 4.88 -11.06
N THR A 108 -11.22 3.99 -10.62
CA THR A 108 -11.46 3.06 -9.50
C THR A 108 -10.59 3.35 -8.29
N ALA A 109 -9.71 4.34 -8.38
CA ALA A 109 -8.75 4.64 -7.33
C ALA A 109 -9.43 5.20 -6.07
N ALA A 110 -8.86 4.85 -4.91
CA ALA A 110 -9.25 5.46 -3.64
C ALA A 110 -8.84 6.94 -3.62
N LYS A 111 -9.60 7.74 -2.90
CA LYS A 111 -9.16 9.07 -2.49
C LYS A 111 -8.10 8.86 -1.40
N LYS A 112 -7.07 9.67 -1.42
CA LYS A 112 -5.97 9.54 -0.45
C LYS A 112 -6.02 10.73 0.51
N PRO A 113 -6.89 10.68 1.52
CA PRO A 113 -6.99 11.78 2.48
C PRO A 113 -5.69 11.90 3.26
N ARG A 114 -5.42 13.10 3.74
CA ARG A 114 -4.24 13.38 4.55
C ARG A 114 -4.59 13.30 6.04
N LEU A 115 -3.74 12.62 6.78
CA LEU A 115 -3.83 12.57 8.25
C LEU A 115 -2.82 13.49 8.92
#